data_49837b40ca67a710c762a9dd33ac08ae
#
_entry.id   49837b40ca67a710c762a9dd33ac08ae
#
_cell.length_a   1.000
_cell.length_b   1.000
_cell.length_c   1.000
_cell.angle_alpha   90.00
_cell.angle_beta   90.00
_cell.angle_gamma   90.00
#
_symmetry.space_group_name_H-M   'P 1'
#
loop_
_entity.id
_entity.type
_entity.pdbx_description
1 polymer ?
#
loop_
_entity_poly.entity_id
_entity_poly.type
_entity_poly.pdbx_seq_one_letter_code
_entity_poly.pdbx_strand_id
1 'polypeptide(L)'
;MKGPLSLAFFVSCLSAGAVDFNRDVRPILSDTCFKCHGPGESEGDLRLDDREDALDAGVLSPGNVAKSELVKRLKSHDPEELMPPPDANKTLTAEQIQILETWIAEGAKYDEHWSFVSPKSDVGAKSLDHFIDKRIAAAGLRPMPEADPRTQIRRVTLDLTGLPPTPEEVDAFVADKSSDAYGKVVDRLLASEAYGERMALAWMDAARYGDTSVMHADGPRDMWPWRDWVIKAYNKNMPFNQFTVEQLAGDLLPDATVSQKVASGFNRNHATSDEGGAFAEELRVEYVADRVQ
;
A
#
# COMPACT_ATOMS: atom_id res chain seq x y z
N MET A 1 -30.31 -47.08 39.40
CA MET A 1 -29.56 -47.40 38.18
C MET A 1 -29.28 -46.08 37.47
N LYS A 2 -28.05 -45.63 37.53
CA LYS A 2 -27.59 -44.40 36.83
C LYS A 2 -26.85 -44.82 35.58
N GLY A 3 -27.41 -44.48 34.40
CA GLY A 3 -26.77 -44.72 33.12
C GLY A 3 -25.65 -43.70 32.84
N PRO A 4 -24.60 -44.03 32.08
CA PRO A 4 -23.51 -43.13 31.79
C PRO A 4 -23.92 -42.08 30.75
N LEU A 5 -23.62 -40.80 31.05
CA LEU A 5 -23.70 -39.69 30.11
C LEU A 5 -22.52 -39.82 29.13
N SER A 6 -22.79 -40.18 27.88
CA SER A 6 -21.81 -40.07 26.78
C SER A 6 -21.63 -38.60 26.40
N LEU A 7 -20.47 -38.04 26.70
CA LEU A 7 -20.05 -36.75 26.25
C LEU A 7 -19.55 -36.92 24.81
N ALA A 8 -20.37 -36.54 23.83
CA ALA A 8 -19.92 -36.45 22.42
C ALA A 8 -19.07 -35.21 22.27
N PHE A 9 -17.77 -35.39 22.08
CA PHE A 9 -16.88 -34.34 21.65
C PHE A 9 -17.18 -34.01 20.17
N PHE A 10 -17.88 -32.91 19.93
CA PHE A 10 -17.96 -32.32 18.59
C PHE A 10 -16.60 -31.68 18.27
N VAL A 11 -15.76 -32.39 17.55
CA VAL A 11 -14.61 -31.78 16.88
C VAL A 11 -15.18 -30.94 15.73
N SER A 12 -15.33 -29.64 15.94
CA SER A 12 -15.55 -28.70 14.85
C SER A 12 -14.30 -28.74 13.96
N CYS A 13 -14.36 -29.51 12.87
CA CYS A 13 -13.48 -29.29 11.72
C CYS A 13 -13.80 -27.90 11.16
N LEU A 14 -13.06 -26.88 11.61
CA LEU A 14 -12.89 -25.66 10.84
C LEU A 14 -12.26 -26.12 9.52
N SER A 15 -13.02 -26.08 8.43
CA SER A 15 -12.48 -26.15 7.08
C SER A 15 -11.57 -24.93 6.92
N ALA A 16 -10.28 -25.10 7.20
CA ALA A 16 -9.27 -24.16 6.77
C ALA A 16 -9.41 -24.07 5.24
N GLY A 17 -9.77 -22.89 4.74
CA GLY A 17 -9.73 -22.64 3.29
C GLY A 17 -8.33 -22.94 2.78
N ALA A 18 -8.20 -23.26 1.48
CA ALA A 18 -6.91 -23.45 0.84
C ALA A 18 -5.96 -22.28 1.14
N VAL A 19 -4.67 -22.59 1.33
CA VAL A 19 -3.66 -21.58 1.61
C VAL A 19 -3.49 -20.68 0.38
N ASP A 20 -3.67 -19.39 0.58
CA ASP A 20 -3.48 -18.37 -0.46
C ASP A 20 -2.04 -17.87 -0.46
N PHE A 21 -1.36 -17.94 -1.60
CA PHE A 21 0.05 -17.58 -1.67
C PHE A 21 0.31 -16.11 -1.31
N ASN A 22 -0.47 -15.18 -1.85
CA ASN A 22 -0.26 -13.76 -1.61
C ASN A 22 -0.65 -13.30 -0.21
N ARG A 23 -1.68 -13.92 0.38
CA ARG A 23 -2.20 -13.57 1.70
C ARG A 23 -1.41 -14.24 2.83
N ASP A 24 -1.09 -15.52 2.67
CA ASP A 24 -0.62 -16.36 3.77
C ASP A 24 0.87 -16.71 3.67
N VAL A 25 1.39 -16.95 2.46
CA VAL A 25 2.75 -17.45 2.23
C VAL A 25 3.74 -16.33 1.90
N ARG A 26 3.42 -15.48 0.92
CA ARG A 26 4.31 -14.41 0.48
C ARG A 26 4.76 -13.47 1.61
N PRO A 27 3.90 -13.05 2.57
CA PRO A 27 4.34 -12.24 3.70
C PRO A 27 5.40 -12.95 4.57
N ILE A 28 5.29 -14.27 4.77
CA ILE A 28 6.27 -15.04 5.53
C ILE A 28 7.61 -15.07 4.78
N LEU A 29 7.58 -15.41 3.49
CA LEU A 29 8.80 -15.50 2.68
C LEU A 29 9.47 -14.11 2.54
N SER A 30 8.70 -13.05 2.28
CA SER A 30 9.25 -11.71 2.08
C SER A 30 9.86 -11.12 3.35
N ASP A 31 9.25 -11.33 4.51
CA ASP A 31 9.79 -10.84 5.78
C ASP A 31 11.02 -11.62 6.24
N THR A 32 11.09 -12.91 5.92
CA THR A 32 12.04 -13.81 6.56
C THR A 32 13.13 -14.34 5.61
N CYS A 33 12.79 -14.56 4.33
CA CYS A 33 13.65 -15.29 3.39
C CYS A 33 14.20 -14.42 2.25
N PHE A 34 13.42 -13.49 1.70
CA PHE A 34 13.78 -12.75 0.48
C PHE A 34 14.96 -11.77 0.66
N LYS A 35 15.35 -11.47 1.89
CA LYS A 35 16.55 -10.66 2.14
C LYS A 35 17.81 -11.36 1.60
N CYS A 36 17.90 -12.69 1.78
CA CYS A 36 19.02 -13.50 1.35
C CYS A 36 18.70 -14.35 0.11
N HIS A 37 17.44 -14.72 -0.10
CA HIS A 37 16.97 -15.58 -1.19
C HIS A 37 15.89 -14.87 -2.04
N GLY A 38 16.13 -13.65 -2.45
CA GLY A 38 15.20 -12.82 -3.21
C GLY A 38 15.84 -12.17 -4.45
N PRO A 39 15.15 -11.20 -5.07
CA PRO A 39 15.61 -10.63 -6.34
C PRO A 39 16.88 -9.78 -6.22
N GLY A 40 17.21 -9.28 -5.03
CA GLY A 40 18.40 -8.46 -4.78
C GLY A 40 19.64 -9.27 -4.41
N GLU A 41 19.45 -10.36 -3.69
CA GLU A 41 20.51 -11.28 -3.26
C GLU A 41 20.02 -12.72 -3.42
N SER A 42 20.91 -13.62 -3.84
CA SER A 42 20.63 -15.04 -4.04
C SER A 42 21.71 -15.89 -3.38
N GLU A 43 21.77 -15.83 -2.03
CA GLU A 43 22.72 -16.63 -1.26
C GLU A 43 22.52 -18.12 -1.57
N GLY A 44 23.63 -18.82 -1.85
CA GLY A 44 23.61 -20.21 -2.27
C GLY A 44 23.00 -20.45 -3.65
N ASP A 45 23.01 -19.44 -4.53
CA ASP A 45 22.40 -19.48 -5.85
C ASP A 45 20.91 -19.89 -5.83
N LEU A 46 20.20 -19.48 -4.76
CA LEU A 46 18.78 -19.81 -4.53
C LEU A 46 17.91 -18.57 -4.47
N ARG A 47 16.81 -18.57 -5.22
CA ARG A 47 15.73 -17.58 -5.14
C ARG A 47 14.43 -18.23 -4.68
N LEU A 48 13.87 -17.74 -3.59
CA LEU A 48 12.57 -18.20 -3.08
C LEU A 48 11.42 -17.29 -3.52
N ASP A 49 11.69 -16.20 -4.20
CA ASP A 49 10.69 -15.35 -4.86
C ASP A 49 10.35 -15.85 -6.28
N ASP A 50 11.18 -16.74 -6.83
CA ASP A 50 10.97 -17.42 -8.10
C ASP A 50 10.67 -18.90 -7.87
N ARG A 51 9.53 -19.38 -8.43
CA ARG A 51 9.10 -20.77 -8.24
C ARG A 51 9.97 -21.76 -8.98
N GLU A 52 10.38 -21.45 -10.20
CA GLU A 52 11.16 -22.36 -11.04
C GLU A 52 12.52 -22.56 -10.41
N ASP A 53 13.15 -21.50 -9.98
CA ASP A 53 14.44 -21.54 -9.28
C ASP A 53 14.39 -22.40 -8.01
N ALA A 54 13.37 -22.20 -7.17
CA ALA A 54 13.18 -22.99 -5.95
C ALA A 54 12.91 -24.48 -6.20
N LEU A 55 12.30 -24.84 -7.36
CA LEU A 55 12.08 -26.21 -7.77
C LEU A 55 13.37 -26.85 -8.32
N ASP A 56 14.08 -26.14 -9.18
CA ASP A 56 15.32 -26.62 -9.82
C ASP A 56 16.43 -26.82 -8.78
N ALA A 57 16.49 -25.95 -7.76
CA ALA A 57 17.37 -26.11 -6.61
C ALA A 57 16.96 -27.27 -5.68
N GLY A 58 15.82 -27.91 -5.91
CA GLY A 58 15.32 -29.02 -5.08
C GLY A 58 14.83 -28.60 -3.69
N VAL A 59 14.68 -27.30 -3.45
CA VAL A 59 14.27 -26.75 -2.16
C VAL A 59 12.79 -26.97 -1.90
N LEU A 60 11.97 -26.95 -2.95
CA LEU A 60 10.54 -27.27 -2.90
C LEU A 60 10.27 -28.60 -3.60
N SER A 61 9.50 -29.46 -2.96
CA SER A 61 8.94 -30.68 -3.53
C SER A 61 7.43 -30.62 -3.46
N PRO A 62 6.72 -30.11 -4.51
CA PRO A 62 5.28 -29.93 -4.50
C PRO A 62 4.52 -31.20 -4.12
N GLY A 63 3.58 -31.10 -3.19
CA GLY A 63 2.82 -32.25 -2.68
C GLY A 63 3.58 -33.14 -1.69
N ASN A 64 4.88 -32.87 -1.41
CA ASN A 64 5.68 -33.71 -0.53
C ASN A 64 6.51 -32.88 0.48
N VAL A 65 5.88 -32.60 1.61
CA VAL A 65 6.48 -31.82 2.70
C VAL A 65 7.80 -32.45 3.21
N ALA A 66 7.82 -33.75 3.37
CA ALA A 66 8.99 -34.45 3.93
C ALA A 66 10.22 -34.44 3.01
N LYS A 67 10.02 -34.31 1.70
CA LYS A 67 11.12 -34.20 0.73
C LYS A 67 11.58 -32.77 0.50
N SER A 68 10.77 -31.78 0.88
CA SER A 68 11.12 -30.37 0.69
C SER A 68 12.25 -29.96 1.63
N GLU A 69 13.37 -29.54 1.05
CA GLU A 69 14.56 -29.10 1.80
C GLU A 69 14.25 -27.88 2.65
N LEU A 70 13.40 -26.96 2.17
CA LEU A 70 12.91 -25.82 2.94
C LEU A 70 12.40 -26.25 4.32
N VAL A 71 11.52 -27.25 4.39
CA VAL A 71 10.94 -27.70 5.66
C VAL A 71 11.96 -28.35 6.57
N LYS A 72 12.90 -29.11 5.99
CA LYS A 72 13.99 -29.72 6.79
C LYS A 72 14.84 -28.65 7.45
N ARG A 73 15.22 -27.60 6.69
CA ARG A 73 16.02 -26.50 7.22
C ARG A 73 15.27 -25.64 8.23
N LEU A 74 13.95 -25.41 8.02
CA LEU A 74 13.12 -24.72 9.01
C LEU A 74 13.00 -25.46 10.36
N LYS A 75 13.19 -26.78 10.36
CA LYS A 75 13.07 -27.65 11.54
C LYS A 75 14.40 -28.22 12.02
N SER A 76 15.51 -27.86 11.40
CA SER A 76 16.83 -28.33 11.82
C SER A 76 17.17 -27.84 13.23
N HIS A 77 17.86 -28.68 13.99
CA HIS A 77 18.45 -28.31 15.28
C HIS A 77 19.95 -27.99 15.15
N ASP A 78 20.49 -28.18 13.96
CA ASP A 78 21.87 -27.80 13.66
C ASP A 78 21.90 -26.33 13.24
N PRO A 79 22.65 -25.47 13.96
CA PRO A 79 22.75 -24.06 13.63
C PRO A 79 23.33 -23.77 12.23
N GLU A 80 24.09 -24.68 11.64
CA GLU A 80 24.67 -24.55 10.30
C GLU A 80 23.66 -24.91 9.20
N GLU A 81 22.61 -25.65 9.53
CA GLU A 81 21.55 -26.04 8.61
C GLU A 81 20.26 -25.24 8.80
N LEU A 82 20.05 -24.71 10.01
CA LEU A 82 18.82 -24.01 10.38
C LEU A 82 18.61 -22.76 9.50
N MET A 83 17.41 -22.62 8.97
CA MET A 83 16.99 -21.40 8.26
C MET A 83 15.73 -20.78 8.92
N PRO A 84 15.70 -19.48 9.12
CA PRO A 84 16.81 -18.52 8.97
C PRO A 84 17.97 -18.84 9.93
N PRO A 85 19.21 -18.49 9.56
CA PRO A 85 20.35 -18.72 10.44
C PRO A 85 20.25 -17.86 11.71
N PRO A 86 20.85 -18.27 12.84
CA PRO A 86 20.68 -17.60 14.13
C PRO A 86 21.08 -16.11 14.13
N ASP A 87 22.03 -15.72 13.30
CA ASP A 87 22.52 -14.33 13.16
C ASP A 87 21.59 -13.42 12.33
N ALA A 88 20.64 -13.99 11.58
CA ALA A 88 19.64 -13.22 10.84
C ALA A 88 18.66 -12.47 11.75
N ASN A 89 18.58 -12.80 13.04
CA ASN A 89 17.63 -12.24 14.01
C ASN A 89 16.17 -12.37 13.57
N LYS A 90 15.84 -13.42 12.84
CA LYS A 90 14.50 -13.77 12.38
C LYS A 90 14.17 -15.20 12.80
N THR A 91 12.95 -15.40 13.26
CA THR A 91 12.44 -16.74 13.63
C THR A 91 11.01 -16.88 13.14
N LEU A 92 10.64 -18.08 12.68
CA LEU A 92 9.26 -18.39 12.31
C LEU A 92 8.50 -18.95 13.52
N THR A 93 7.22 -18.59 13.62
CA THR A 93 6.33 -19.24 14.58
C THR A 93 5.92 -20.63 14.09
N ALA A 94 5.42 -21.47 15.00
CA ALA A 94 4.90 -22.80 14.65
C ALA A 94 3.77 -22.70 13.61
N GLU A 95 2.91 -21.67 13.72
CA GLU A 95 1.81 -21.40 12.79
C GLU A 95 2.34 -21.05 11.39
N GLN A 96 3.37 -20.23 11.30
CA GLN A 96 4.00 -19.86 10.02
C GLN A 96 4.62 -21.08 9.33
N ILE A 97 5.31 -21.93 10.09
CA ILE A 97 5.86 -23.19 9.57
C ILE A 97 4.72 -24.09 9.08
N GLN A 98 3.63 -24.20 9.82
CA GLN A 98 2.46 -24.99 9.43
C GLN A 98 1.81 -24.46 8.13
N ILE A 99 1.73 -23.15 7.94
CA ILE A 99 1.24 -22.53 6.70
C ILE A 99 2.11 -22.94 5.52
N LEU A 100 3.44 -22.85 5.66
CA LEU A 100 4.38 -23.25 4.61
C LEU A 100 4.28 -24.75 4.28
N GLU A 101 4.16 -25.60 5.30
CA GLU A 101 3.95 -27.05 5.11
C GLU A 101 2.65 -27.36 4.36
N THR A 102 1.56 -26.67 4.73
CA THR A 102 0.25 -26.85 4.08
C THR A 102 0.32 -26.39 2.64
N TRP A 103 0.92 -25.22 2.37
CA TRP A 103 1.13 -24.70 1.02
C TRP A 103 1.95 -25.68 0.15
N ILE A 104 3.02 -26.27 0.68
CA ILE A 104 3.82 -27.28 -0.03
C ILE A 104 2.97 -28.53 -0.30
N ALA A 105 2.20 -28.99 0.68
CA ALA A 105 1.30 -30.14 0.51
C ALA A 105 0.24 -29.90 -0.58
N GLU A 106 -0.25 -28.67 -0.72
CA GLU A 106 -1.20 -28.22 -1.75
C GLU A 106 -0.55 -27.97 -3.12
N GLY A 107 0.77 -28.17 -3.26
CA GLY A 107 1.48 -28.15 -4.53
C GLY A 107 2.44 -26.96 -4.73
N ALA A 108 2.75 -26.21 -3.69
CA ALA A 108 3.68 -25.08 -3.71
C ALA A 108 3.43 -24.13 -4.90
N LYS A 109 2.19 -23.70 -5.07
CA LYS A 109 1.81 -22.79 -6.16
C LYS A 109 2.15 -21.35 -5.77
N TYR A 110 2.80 -20.67 -6.70
CA TYR A 110 3.04 -19.23 -6.61
C TYR A 110 1.97 -18.50 -7.41
N ASP A 111 1.57 -17.35 -6.92
CA ASP A 111 0.70 -16.45 -7.64
C ASP A 111 1.44 -15.16 -8.01
N GLU A 112 1.00 -14.52 -9.08
CA GLU A 112 1.44 -13.19 -9.44
C GLU A 112 1.27 -12.24 -8.25
N HIS A 113 2.19 -11.28 -8.11
CA HIS A 113 2.09 -10.34 -6.99
C HIS A 113 0.76 -9.58 -7.04
N TRP A 114 0.08 -9.52 -5.90
CA TRP A 114 -1.29 -8.99 -5.80
C TRP A 114 -1.47 -7.60 -6.43
N SER A 115 -0.44 -6.76 -6.45
CA SER A 115 -0.50 -5.42 -7.04
C SER A 115 -0.63 -5.41 -8.56
N PHE A 116 -0.29 -6.51 -9.24
CA PHE A 116 -0.44 -6.68 -10.69
C PHE A 116 -1.69 -7.47 -11.06
N VAL A 117 -2.33 -8.13 -10.09
CA VAL A 117 -3.57 -8.86 -10.31
C VAL A 117 -4.74 -7.88 -10.40
N SER A 118 -5.49 -7.93 -11.49
CA SER A 118 -6.67 -7.08 -11.65
C SER A 118 -7.68 -7.31 -10.50
N PRO A 119 -8.18 -6.23 -9.85
CA PRO A 119 -9.17 -6.37 -8.80
C PRO A 119 -10.41 -7.11 -9.28
N LYS A 120 -10.90 -8.05 -8.47
CA LYS A 120 -12.15 -8.76 -8.72
C LYS A 120 -13.25 -8.18 -7.85
N SER A 121 -14.42 -7.99 -8.45
CA SER A 121 -15.60 -7.56 -7.70
C SER A 121 -16.04 -8.66 -6.73
N ASP A 122 -16.25 -8.32 -5.47
CA ASP A 122 -16.97 -9.19 -4.54
C ASP A 122 -18.47 -9.10 -4.83
N VAL A 123 -19.01 -10.14 -5.44
CA VAL A 123 -20.42 -10.20 -5.90
C VAL A 123 -21.42 -10.03 -4.74
N GLY A 124 -20.99 -10.28 -3.49
CA GLY A 124 -21.81 -10.11 -2.29
C GLY A 124 -21.78 -8.70 -1.68
N ALA A 125 -20.77 -7.88 -2.05
CA ALA A 125 -20.59 -6.56 -1.49
C ALA A 125 -21.48 -5.52 -2.19
N LYS A 126 -22.39 -4.90 -1.43
CA LYS A 126 -23.29 -3.85 -1.92
C LYS A 126 -22.79 -2.43 -1.63
N SER A 127 -21.83 -2.29 -0.73
CA SER A 127 -21.26 -1.00 -0.31
C SER A 127 -19.86 -1.22 0.28
N LEU A 128 -19.12 -0.15 0.49
CA LEU A 128 -17.84 -0.18 1.23
C LEU A 128 -18.06 -0.65 2.68
N ASP A 129 -19.16 -0.26 3.29
CA ASP A 129 -19.51 -0.64 4.67
C ASP A 129 -19.63 -2.15 4.84
N HIS A 130 -20.02 -2.89 3.79
CA HIS A 130 -20.09 -4.35 3.85
C HIS A 130 -18.79 -4.97 4.36
N PHE A 131 -17.63 -4.49 3.90
CA PHE A 131 -16.33 -5.01 4.32
C PHE A 131 -15.97 -4.61 5.75
N ILE A 132 -16.31 -3.38 6.13
CA ILE A 132 -16.08 -2.85 7.47
C ILE A 132 -16.94 -3.58 8.48
N ASP A 133 -18.25 -3.70 8.22
CA ASP A 133 -19.21 -4.39 9.08
C ASP A 133 -18.86 -5.86 9.31
N LYS A 134 -18.40 -6.54 8.25
CA LYS A 134 -17.93 -7.91 8.33
C LYS A 134 -16.75 -8.05 9.32
N ARG A 135 -15.79 -7.13 9.29
CA ARG A 135 -14.65 -7.14 10.23
C ARG A 135 -15.06 -6.77 11.65
N ILE A 136 -15.92 -5.78 11.81
CA ILE A 136 -16.48 -5.38 13.12
C ILE A 136 -17.22 -6.55 13.75
N ALA A 137 -18.09 -7.21 12.98
CA ALA A 137 -18.84 -8.38 13.46
C ALA A 137 -17.91 -9.56 13.82
N ALA A 138 -16.89 -9.84 13.02
CA ALA A 138 -15.90 -10.88 13.30
C ALA A 138 -15.11 -10.62 14.60
N ALA A 139 -14.92 -9.34 14.96
CA ALA A 139 -14.30 -8.93 16.22
C ALA A 139 -15.28 -8.93 17.41
N GLY A 140 -16.55 -9.34 17.22
CA GLY A 140 -17.59 -9.31 18.26
C GLY A 140 -18.05 -7.90 18.64
N LEU A 141 -17.74 -6.91 17.81
CA LEU A 141 -18.09 -5.51 18.03
C LEU A 141 -19.36 -5.13 17.26
N ARG A 142 -19.88 -3.94 17.54
CA ARG A 142 -21.00 -3.33 16.81
C ARG A 142 -20.61 -1.94 16.32
N PRO A 143 -21.08 -1.51 15.15
CA PRO A 143 -20.90 -0.13 14.69
C PRO A 143 -21.47 0.85 15.72
N MET A 144 -20.80 1.99 15.88
CA MET A 144 -21.32 3.09 16.69
C MET A 144 -22.53 3.72 15.96
N PRO A 145 -23.47 4.31 16.70
CA PRO A 145 -24.54 5.09 16.11
C PRO A 145 -23.99 6.23 15.22
N GLU A 146 -24.78 6.63 14.26
CA GLU A 146 -24.47 7.78 13.42
C GLU A 146 -24.23 9.03 14.28
N ALA A 147 -23.22 9.83 13.90
CA ALA A 147 -22.88 11.03 14.61
C ALA A 147 -23.99 12.11 14.43
N ASP A 148 -24.12 13.04 15.38
CA ASP A 148 -25.02 14.17 15.25
C ASP A 148 -24.62 15.08 14.06
N PRO A 149 -25.54 15.85 13.50
CA PRO A 149 -25.28 16.67 12.30
C PRO A 149 -24.13 17.68 12.45
N ARG A 150 -23.92 18.27 13.62
CA ARG A 150 -22.81 19.21 13.84
C ARG A 150 -21.46 18.49 13.77
N THR A 151 -21.40 17.30 14.31
CA THR A 151 -20.21 16.43 14.21
C THR A 151 -19.96 15.95 12.78
N GLN A 152 -21.03 15.60 12.04
CA GLN A 152 -20.91 15.16 10.65
C GLN A 152 -20.33 16.25 9.76
N ILE A 153 -20.90 17.45 9.77
CA ILE A 153 -20.43 18.54 8.92
C ILE A 153 -18.99 18.95 9.28
N ARG A 154 -18.68 18.98 10.57
CA ARG A 154 -17.31 19.27 11.02
C ARG A 154 -16.30 18.26 10.46
N ARG A 155 -16.60 16.98 10.54
CA ARG A 155 -15.71 15.90 10.05
C ARG A 155 -15.52 16.01 8.54
N VAL A 156 -16.61 16.03 7.77
CA VAL A 156 -16.51 16.02 6.32
C VAL A 156 -15.85 17.29 5.77
N THR A 157 -16.07 18.46 6.39
CA THR A 157 -15.42 19.70 5.95
C THR A 157 -13.92 19.65 6.21
N LEU A 158 -13.49 19.19 7.40
CA LEU A 158 -12.07 19.00 7.70
C LEU A 158 -11.40 17.97 6.80
N ASP A 159 -12.08 16.86 6.51
CA ASP A 159 -11.53 15.81 5.66
C ASP A 159 -11.33 16.28 4.22
N LEU A 160 -12.32 16.96 3.65
CA LEU A 160 -12.31 17.36 2.25
C LEU A 160 -11.56 18.67 1.98
N THR A 161 -11.51 19.59 2.94
CA THR A 161 -10.91 20.92 2.71
C THR A 161 -9.77 21.25 3.65
N GLY A 162 -9.57 20.48 4.74
CA GLY A 162 -8.61 20.80 5.78
C GLY A 162 -9.03 21.97 6.69
N LEU A 163 -10.19 22.57 6.44
CA LEU A 163 -10.71 23.73 7.17
C LEU A 163 -11.97 23.36 7.98
N PRO A 164 -12.24 24.01 9.11
CA PRO A 164 -13.51 23.85 9.80
C PRO A 164 -14.66 24.51 9.02
N PRO A 165 -15.91 24.01 9.15
CA PRO A 165 -17.05 24.73 8.59
C PRO A 165 -17.31 26.04 9.33
N THR A 166 -17.90 27.02 8.66
CA THR A 166 -18.37 28.26 9.30
C THR A 166 -19.61 28.00 10.18
N PRO A 167 -19.91 28.85 11.16
CA PRO A 167 -21.15 28.73 11.94
C PRO A 167 -22.41 28.70 11.07
N GLU A 168 -22.45 29.53 10.03
CA GLU A 168 -23.57 29.63 9.07
C GLU A 168 -23.76 28.33 8.28
N GLU A 169 -22.67 27.70 7.85
CA GLU A 169 -22.70 26.41 7.18
C GLU A 169 -23.22 25.29 8.09
N VAL A 170 -22.80 25.31 9.36
CA VAL A 170 -23.27 24.35 10.36
C VAL A 170 -24.79 24.53 10.59
N ASP A 171 -25.25 25.75 10.79
CA ASP A 171 -26.66 26.04 11.05
C ASP A 171 -27.53 25.72 9.82
N ALA A 172 -27.07 26.02 8.62
CA ALA A 172 -27.75 25.65 7.37
C ALA A 172 -27.89 24.13 7.22
N PHE A 173 -26.83 23.37 7.50
CA PHE A 173 -26.88 21.90 7.43
C PHE A 173 -27.80 21.29 8.50
N VAL A 174 -27.75 21.80 9.74
CA VAL A 174 -28.62 21.35 10.83
C VAL A 174 -30.09 21.64 10.53
N ALA A 175 -30.38 22.74 9.83
CA ALA A 175 -31.74 23.13 9.41
C ALA A 175 -32.28 22.34 8.22
N ASP A 176 -31.40 21.83 7.33
CA ASP A 176 -31.80 21.02 6.17
C ASP A 176 -32.29 19.62 6.63
N LYS A 177 -33.58 19.35 6.42
CA LYS A 177 -34.22 18.06 6.76
C LYS A 177 -34.42 17.16 5.56
N SER A 178 -33.87 17.51 4.41
CA SER A 178 -33.95 16.68 3.21
C SER A 178 -33.09 15.40 3.37
N SER A 179 -33.50 14.33 2.70
CA SER A 179 -32.79 13.04 2.76
C SER A 179 -31.41 13.08 2.12
N ASP A 180 -31.10 14.10 1.32
CA ASP A 180 -29.84 14.31 0.62
C ASP A 180 -28.99 15.47 1.22
N ALA A 181 -29.36 15.98 2.39
CA ALA A 181 -28.67 17.10 3.03
C ALA A 181 -27.15 16.89 3.14
N TYR A 182 -26.70 15.70 3.55
CA TYR A 182 -25.29 15.38 3.64
C TYR A 182 -24.61 15.32 2.27
N GLY A 183 -25.27 14.73 1.25
CA GLY A 183 -24.77 14.71 -0.13
C GLY A 183 -24.53 16.10 -0.69
N LYS A 184 -25.46 17.05 -0.46
CA LYS A 184 -25.32 18.46 -0.87
C LYS A 184 -24.08 19.13 -0.24
N VAL A 185 -23.80 18.84 1.02
CA VAL A 185 -22.60 19.36 1.68
C VAL A 185 -21.34 18.76 1.04
N VAL A 186 -21.30 17.44 0.80
CA VAL A 186 -20.19 16.76 0.13
C VAL A 186 -19.95 17.36 -1.26
N ASP A 187 -20.99 17.50 -2.09
CA ASP A 187 -20.88 18.04 -3.45
C ASP A 187 -20.34 19.48 -3.46
N ARG A 188 -20.81 20.31 -2.53
CA ARG A 188 -20.31 21.68 -2.35
C ARG A 188 -18.83 21.72 -1.98
N LEU A 189 -18.41 20.86 -1.06
CA LEU A 189 -17.02 20.80 -0.60
C LEU A 189 -16.09 20.27 -1.70
N LEU A 190 -16.51 19.25 -2.45
CA LEU A 190 -15.77 18.73 -3.60
C LEU A 190 -15.61 19.75 -4.72
N ALA A 191 -16.55 20.68 -4.86
CA ALA A 191 -16.49 21.76 -5.84
C ALA A 191 -15.70 22.98 -5.38
N SER A 192 -15.21 23.00 -4.13
CA SER A 192 -14.44 24.13 -3.60
C SER A 192 -12.97 24.05 -4.01
N GLU A 193 -12.31 25.21 -4.16
CA GLU A 193 -10.87 25.28 -4.45
C GLU A 193 -10.03 24.63 -3.32
N ALA A 194 -10.48 24.74 -2.09
CA ALA A 194 -9.83 24.17 -0.91
C ALA A 194 -9.73 22.63 -0.96
N TYR A 195 -10.61 21.95 -1.71
CA TYR A 195 -10.51 20.51 -1.93
C TYR A 195 -9.20 20.14 -2.61
N GLY A 196 -8.85 20.80 -3.71
CA GLY A 196 -7.59 20.54 -4.41
C GLY A 196 -6.37 20.86 -3.57
N GLU A 197 -6.41 21.96 -2.80
CA GLU A 197 -5.35 22.31 -1.86
C GLU A 197 -5.15 21.21 -0.81
N ARG A 198 -6.24 20.71 -0.24
CA ARG A 198 -6.20 19.62 0.75
C ARG A 198 -5.66 18.31 0.18
N MET A 199 -6.15 17.91 -0.99
CA MET A 199 -5.75 16.64 -1.62
C MET A 199 -4.32 16.67 -2.13
N ALA A 200 -3.84 17.83 -2.59
CA ALA A 200 -2.48 18.00 -3.09
C ALA A 200 -1.41 17.81 -2.00
N LEU A 201 -1.72 18.02 -0.71
CA LEU A 201 -0.74 17.94 0.38
C LEU A 201 -0.03 16.57 0.42
N ALA A 202 -0.79 15.48 0.43
CA ALA A 202 -0.22 14.13 0.48
C ALA A 202 0.63 13.82 -0.76
N TRP A 203 0.21 14.33 -1.94
CA TRP A 203 1.00 14.16 -3.17
C TRP A 203 2.27 14.98 -3.14
N MET A 204 2.24 16.22 -2.65
CA MET A 204 3.42 17.06 -2.50
C MET A 204 4.44 16.47 -1.52
N ASP A 205 3.97 15.91 -0.40
CA ASP A 205 4.83 15.21 0.56
C ASP A 205 5.51 14.00 -0.10
N ALA A 206 4.73 13.15 -0.79
CA ALA A 206 5.26 11.99 -1.49
C ALA A 206 6.26 12.38 -2.61
N ALA A 207 6.01 13.51 -3.29
CA ALA A 207 6.87 14.05 -4.33
C ALA A 207 8.07 14.83 -3.77
N ARG A 208 8.19 14.99 -2.48
CA ARG A 208 9.27 15.78 -1.81
C ARG A 208 9.31 17.23 -2.29
N TYR A 209 8.12 17.86 -2.45
CA TYR A 209 8.00 19.25 -2.89
C TYR A 209 8.70 20.21 -1.95
N GLY A 210 9.41 21.19 -2.53
CA GLY A 210 9.98 22.32 -1.80
C GLY A 210 10.37 23.45 -2.74
N ASP A 211 10.22 24.69 -2.28
CA ASP A 211 10.65 25.89 -3.00
C ASP A 211 12.09 26.29 -2.63
N THR A 212 12.89 25.33 -2.15
CA THR A 212 14.31 25.49 -1.84
C THR A 212 15.13 24.33 -2.43
N SER A 213 16.45 24.51 -2.56
CA SER A 213 17.36 23.52 -3.13
C SER A 213 17.67 22.34 -2.20
N VAL A 214 17.37 22.43 -0.91
CA VAL A 214 17.55 21.42 0.14
C VAL A 214 18.99 21.20 0.57
N MET A 215 19.93 21.15 -0.38
CA MET A 215 21.35 20.86 -0.09
C MET A 215 22.19 22.14 -0.01
N HIS A 216 23.27 22.09 0.79
CA HIS A 216 24.24 23.17 1.00
C HIS A 216 23.58 24.42 1.60
N ALA A 217 23.54 25.55 0.88
CA ALA A 217 23.00 26.82 1.36
C ALA A 217 21.45 26.87 1.37
N ASP A 218 20.80 25.83 0.89
CA ASP A 218 19.33 25.75 0.79
C ASP A 218 18.70 26.98 0.10
N GLY A 219 19.28 27.39 -1.02
CA GLY A 219 18.84 28.53 -1.81
C GLY A 219 17.42 28.38 -2.36
N PRO A 220 16.70 29.51 -2.58
CA PRO A 220 15.34 29.49 -3.10
C PRO A 220 15.30 28.98 -4.55
N ARG A 221 14.23 28.26 -4.90
CA ARG A 221 13.89 27.84 -6.26
C ARG A 221 12.39 27.94 -6.51
N ASP A 222 11.99 28.21 -7.75
CA ASP A 222 10.59 28.38 -8.13
C ASP A 222 9.97 27.05 -8.54
N MET A 223 9.43 26.29 -7.57
CA MET A 223 8.68 25.07 -7.81
C MET A 223 7.16 25.27 -7.70
N TRP A 224 6.71 26.40 -7.16
CA TRP A 224 5.32 26.75 -6.98
C TRP A 224 4.42 26.57 -8.22
N PRO A 225 4.87 26.76 -9.49
CA PRO A 225 3.99 26.53 -10.64
C PRO A 225 3.54 25.07 -10.76
N TRP A 226 4.41 24.12 -10.40
CA TRP A 226 4.05 22.70 -10.35
C TRP A 226 3.07 22.39 -9.23
N ARG A 227 3.28 22.95 -8.03
CA ARG A 227 2.30 22.86 -6.92
C ARG A 227 0.91 23.30 -7.37
N ASP A 228 0.81 24.48 -7.98
CA ASP A 228 -0.46 25.03 -8.44
C ASP A 228 -1.10 24.17 -9.56
N TRP A 229 -0.26 23.55 -10.39
CA TRP A 229 -0.75 22.59 -11.37
C TRP A 229 -1.36 21.35 -10.70
N VAL A 230 -0.72 20.80 -9.69
CA VAL A 230 -1.23 19.65 -8.91
C VAL A 230 -2.58 19.99 -8.27
N ILE A 231 -2.69 21.14 -7.59
CA ILE A 231 -3.94 21.62 -6.98
C ILE A 231 -5.05 21.71 -8.03
N LYS A 232 -4.76 22.31 -9.18
CA LYS A 232 -5.73 22.41 -10.30
C LYS A 232 -6.11 21.06 -10.89
N ALA A 233 -5.20 20.11 -10.94
CA ALA A 233 -5.46 18.76 -11.44
C ALA A 233 -6.44 18.02 -10.50
N TYR A 234 -6.27 18.12 -9.18
CA TYR A 234 -7.22 17.58 -8.21
C TYR A 234 -8.60 18.25 -8.32
N ASN A 235 -8.65 19.58 -8.37
CA ASN A 235 -9.92 20.32 -8.51
C ASN A 235 -10.67 20.02 -9.81
N LYS A 236 -9.96 19.63 -10.87
CA LYS A 236 -10.55 19.19 -12.14
C LYS A 236 -10.87 17.70 -12.18
N ASN A 237 -10.59 16.97 -11.09
CA ASN A 237 -10.69 15.51 -11.04
C ASN A 237 -10.01 14.86 -12.26
N MET A 238 -8.76 15.28 -12.54
CA MET A 238 -8.00 14.77 -13.68
C MET A 238 -7.84 13.26 -13.58
N PRO A 239 -8.09 12.48 -14.65
CA PRO A 239 -7.87 11.04 -14.64
C PRO A 239 -6.43 10.69 -14.26
N PHE A 240 -6.25 9.70 -13.38
CA PHE A 240 -4.95 9.37 -12.79
C PHE A 240 -3.88 9.01 -13.84
N ASN A 241 -4.26 8.32 -14.90
CA ASN A 241 -3.35 8.01 -16.01
C ASN A 241 -2.86 9.28 -16.71
N GLN A 242 -3.73 10.27 -16.96
CA GLN A 242 -3.33 11.55 -17.53
C GLN A 242 -2.44 12.33 -16.57
N PHE A 243 -2.83 12.41 -15.29
CA PHE A 243 -2.06 13.04 -14.23
C PHE A 243 -0.63 12.48 -14.15
N THR A 244 -0.48 11.16 -14.24
CA THR A 244 0.84 10.51 -14.20
C THR A 244 1.66 10.78 -15.46
N VAL A 245 1.05 10.64 -16.64
CA VAL A 245 1.75 10.87 -17.92
C VAL A 245 2.24 12.31 -18.03
N GLU A 246 1.40 13.30 -17.68
CA GLU A 246 1.78 14.69 -17.76
C GLU A 246 2.90 15.06 -16.78
N GLN A 247 2.95 14.46 -15.59
CA GLN A 247 4.02 14.69 -14.62
C GLN A 247 5.36 14.04 -15.04
N LEU A 248 5.31 12.84 -15.60
CA LEU A 248 6.54 12.14 -15.99
C LEU A 248 7.11 12.62 -17.33
N ALA A 249 6.26 12.96 -18.28
CA ALA A 249 6.62 13.20 -19.67
C ALA A 249 5.81 14.33 -20.33
N GLY A 250 5.26 15.26 -19.57
CA GLY A 250 4.41 16.32 -20.10
C GLY A 250 5.10 17.23 -21.12
N ASP A 251 6.39 17.49 -20.96
CA ASP A 251 7.22 18.26 -21.89
C ASP A 251 7.59 17.49 -23.16
N LEU A 252 7.47 16.17 -23.17
CA LEU A 252 7.75 15.28 -24.29
C LEU A 252 6.52 14.95 -25.14
N LEU A 253 5.32 15.38 -24.70
CA LEU A 253 4.10 15.15 -25.46
C LEU A 253 4.11 15.93 -26.79
N PRO A 254 3.52 15.37 -27.87
CA PRO A 254 3.37 16.12 -29.12
C PRO A 254 2.62 17.45 -28.89
N ASP A 255 3.15 18.55 -29.41
CA ASP A 255 2.60 19.89 -29.25
C ASP A 255 2.33 20.30 -27.80
N ALA A 256 3.21 19.90 -26.88
CA ALA A 256 3.06 20.08 -25.44
C ALA A 256 2.70 21.52 -25.07
N THR A 257 1.58 21.66 -24.37
CA THR A 257 1.11 22.95 -23.83
C THR A 257 1.99 23.42 -22.67
N VAL A 258 1.91 24.71 -22.33
CA VAL A 258 2.61 25.25 -21.15
C VAL A 258 2.18 24.51 -19.87
N SER A 259 0.90 24.16 -19.72
CA SER A 259 0.40 23.39 -18.58
C SER A 259 1.09 22.03 -18.46
N GLN A 260 1.23 21.31 -19.56
CA GLN A 260 1.91 20.01 -19.59
C GLN A 260 3.40 20.10 -19.30
N LYS A 261 4.06 21.15 -19.80
CA LYS A 261 5.46 21.43 -19.46
C LYS A 261 5.64 21.77 -17.99
N VAL A 262 4.68 22.48 -17.36
CA VAL A 262 4.68 22.76 -15.93
C VAL A 262 4.48 21.48 -15.13
N ALA A 263 3.60 20.56 -15.59
CA ALA A 263 3.39 19.27 -14.96
C ALA A 263 4.67 18.46 -14.81
N SER A 264 5.55 18.45 -15.86
CA SER A 264 6.84 17.73 -15.82
C SER A 264 7.84 18.34 -14.84
N GLY A 265 7.50 19.46 -14.20
CA GLY A 265 8.20 19.98 -13.03
C GLY A 265 8.29 18.99 -11.88
N PHE A 266 7.42 17.97 -11.82
CA PHE A 266 7.54 16.81 -10.93
C PHE A 266 8.96 16.24 -10.91
N ASN A 267 9.58 16.09 -12.08
CA ASN A 267 10.94 15.57 -12.22
C ASN A 267 12.03 16.46 -11.60
N ARG A 268 11.70 17.66 -11.13
CA ARG A 268 12.63 18.60 -10.49
C ARG A 268 12.51 18.62 -8.96
N ASN A 269 11.66 17.79 -8.36
CA ASN A 269 11.49 17.74 -6.90
C ASN A 269 12.66 17.02 -6.18
N HIS A 270 13.62 16.46 -6.92
CA HIS A 270 14.84 15.96 -6.30
C HIS A 270 15.63 17.07 -5.60
N ALA A 271 16.43 16.71 -4.61
CA ALA A 271 17.36 17.65 -3.97
C ALA A 271 18.36 18.17 -4.98
N THR A 272 18.69 19.45 -4.90
CA THR A 272 19.72 20.11 -5.72
C THR A 272 20.75 20.79 -4.83
N SER A 273 21.98 20.93 -5.30
CA SER A 273 23.05 21.62 -4.57
C SER A 273 23.40 22.94 -5.24
N ASP A 274 23.57 23.97 -4.43
CA ASP A 274 24.09 25.29 -4.85
C ASP A 274 25.58 25.44 -4.55
N GLU A 275 26.30 24.34 -4.29
CA GLU A 275 27.70 24.36 -3.90
C GLU A 275 28.59 24.82 -5.06
N GLY A 276 29.33 25.92 -4.83
CA GLY A 276 30.35 26.38 -5.75
C GLY A 276 31.57 25.47 -5.71
N GLY A 277 31.84 24.79 -6.83
CA GLY A 277 32.97 23.84 -6.96
C GLY A 277 32.52 22.37 -7.06
N ALA A 278 31.22 22.08 -6.97
CA ALA A 278 30.70 20.76 -7.29
C ALA A 278 30.94 20.40 -8.77
N PHE A 279 31.21 19.12 -9.02
CA PHE A 279 31.39 18.63 -10.40
C PHE A 279 30.03 18.40 -11.05
N ALA A 280 29.72 19.12 -12.12
CA ALA A 280 28.41 19.08 -12.79
C ALA A 280 28.02 17.65 -13.24
N GLU A 281 28.97 16.83 -13.66
CA GLU A 281 28.71 15.45 -14.10
C GLU A 281 28.40 14.51 -12.92
N GLU A 282 29.06 14.68 -11.79
CA GLU A 282 28.77 13.95 -10.56
C GLU A 282 27.35 14.26 -10.07
N LEU A 283 27.02 15.55 -9.94
CA LEU A 283 25.66 15.98 -9.57
C LEU A 283 24.60 15.46 -10.55
N ARG A 284 24.91 15.43 -11.84
CA ARG A 284 23.98 14.87 -12.83
C ARG A 284 23.67 13.40 -12.57
N VAL A 285 24.67 12.60 -12.22
CA VAL A 285 24.50 11.18 -11.90
C VAL A 285 23.71 11.02 -10.59
N GLU A 286 24.06 11.78 -9.56
CA GLU A 286 23.35 11.78 -8.28
C GLU A 286 21.88 12.15 -8.44
N TYR A 287 21.58 13.22 -9.19
CA TYR A 287 20.20 13.65 -9.44
C TYR A 287 19.38 12.62 -10.23
N VAL A 288 20.01 11.89 -11.14
CA VAL A 288 19.34 10.79 -11.86
C VAL A 288 19.05 9.63 -10.92
N ALA A 289 20.01 9.25 -10.08
CA ALA A 289 19.80 8.18 -9.08
C ALA A 289 18.70 8.55 -8.09
N ASP A 290 18.74 9.76 -7.52
CA ASP A 290 17.74 10.26 -6.58
C ASP A 290 16.32 10.33 -7.17
N ARG A 291 16.23 10.58 -8.48
CA ARG A 291 14.93 10.62 -9.17
C ARG A 291 14.30 9.25 -9.37
N VAL A 292 15.12 8.20 -9.45
CA VAL A 292 14.66 6.83 -9.70
C VAL A 292 14.30 6.10 -8.40
N GLN A 293 14.93 6.47 -7.30
CA GLN A 293 14.61 5.96 -5.95
C GLN A 293 13.26 6.48 -5.43
#